data_457765d4b94233a58d46bdd05cf64cb3
#
_entry.id   457765d4b94233a58d46bdd05cf64cb3
#
_cell.length_a   1.000
_cell.length_b   1.000
_cell.length_c   1.000
_cell.angle_alpha   90.00
_cell.angle_beta   90.00
_cell.angle_gamma   90.00
#
_symmetry.space_group_name_H-M   'P 1'
#
loop_
_entity.id
_entity.type
_entity.pdbx_description
1 polymer ?
#
loop_
_entity_poly.entity_id
_entity_poly.type
_entity_poly.pdbx_seq_one_letter_code
_entity_poly.pdbx_strand_id
1 'polypeptide(L)'
;VMKRKLPIILVASSAIMLAASTIGSTKATLTYMSDNYLAQIDIKSIGVTLTENGNDVSWRDYKHKDDDWSEATGVLLGDMLKNAGDEKLILDKKYDEKLAVKNSGSIDEYVRVTVQHYWADKETGDKLSKLDPSKIQIDFTNDGWTEDKSAETTERNVFYYNTILKKGQTSTDFTDKISISGDIAAIVGQTSQTDDNGLTTITTTYEYDGAQFVLEATVDAVQTHNAKDAIKSAWGVDVNLSLIHI
;
A
#
# COMPACT_ATOMS: atom_id res chain seq x y z
N VAL A 1 -23.30 5.23 37.78
CA VAL A 1 -23.46 6.13 36.61
C VAL A 1 -22.25 6.04 35.63
N MET A 2 -21.29 5.15 35.87
CA MET A 2 -20.03 5.07 35.05
C MET A 2 -20.02 3.98 33.95
N LYS A 3 -21.07 3.21 33.73
CA LYS A 3 -21.08 2.06 32.82
C LYS A 3 -21.52 2.34 31.35
N ARG A 4 -21.86 3.58 30.98
CA ARG A 4 -22.36 3.92 29.64
C ARG A 4 -21.39 4.69 28.74
N LYS A 5 -20.20 5.07 29.21
CA LYS A 5 -19.25 5.87 28.40
C LYS A 5 -18.20 5.08 27.63
N LEU A 6 -17.93 3.82 28.02
CA LEU A 6 -16.94 2.98 27.33
C LEU A 6 -17.27 2.63 25.86
N PRO A 7 -18.53 2.26 25.50
CA PRO A 7 -18.82 1.95 24.11
C PRO A 7 -18.81 3.16 23.18
N ILE A 8 -19.05 4.37 23.71
CA ILE A 8 -19.02 5.61 22.91
C ILE A 8 -17.57 6.01 22.59
N ILE A 9 -16.64 5.76 23.50
CA ILE A 9 -15.21 6.06 23.29
C ILE A 9 -14.62 5.09 22.27
N LEU A 10 -15.04 3.81 22.28
CA LEU A 10 -14.60 2.80 21.29
C LEU A 10 -15.13 3.07 19.88
N VAL A 11 -16.36 3.54 19.75
CA VAL A 11 -16.94 3.93 18.45
C VAL A 11 -16.30 5.23 17.93
N ALA A 12 -15.97 6.17 18.81
CA ALA A 12 -15.30 7.40 18.43
C ALA A 12 -13.84 7.17 17.98
N SER A 13 -13.12 6.23 18.61
CA SER A 13 -11.75 5.89 18.19
C SER A 13 -11.69 5.15 16.86
N SER A 14 -12.68 4.29 16.55
CA SER A 14 -12.77 3.64 15.26
C SER A 14 -13.13 4.59 14.11
N ALA A 15 -13.93 5.62 14.39
CA ALA A 15 -14.29 6.64 13.40
C ALA A 15 -13.12 7.61 13.08
N ILE A 16 -12.23 7.85 14.05
CA ILE A 16 -11.04 8.70 13.84
C ILE A 16 -9.98 7.95 13.00
N MET A 17 -9.87 6.63 13.13
CA MET A 17 -8.95 5.83 12.32
C MET A 17 -9.34 5.77 10.82
N LEU A 18 -10.63 5.87 10.50
CA LEU A 18 -11.12 5.92 9.11
C LEU A 18 -10.90 7.28 8.43
N ALA A 19 -10.68 8.34 9.20
CA ALA A 19 -10.53 9.69 8.66
C ALA A 19 -9.07 10.10 8.39
N ALA A 20 -8.08 9.27 8.79
CA ALA A 20 -6.66 9.61 8.67
C ALA A 20 -6.00 9.14 7.36
N SER A 21 -6.78 8.57 6.42
CA SER A 21 -6.25 8.07 5.15
C SER A 21 -6.43 9.09 4.04
N THR A 22 -5.90 10.28 4.16
CA THR A 22 -5.91 11.22 3.04
C THR A 22 -4.57 11.88 2.84
N ILE A 23 -4.07 11.69 1.64
CA ILE A 23 -3.32 12.63 0.81
C ILE A 23 -1.80 12.62 0.94
N GLY A 24 -1.20 12.34 -0.18
CA GLY A 24 0.06 12.88 -0.64
C GLY A 24 1.29 12.01 -0.41
N SER A 25 1.99 11.73 -1.48
CA SER A 25 3.20 10.92 -1.59
C SER A 25 3.03 9.45 -1.20
N THR A 26 3.64 8.59 -1.94
CA THR A 26 3.70 7.12 -1.78
C THR A 26 3.64 6.70 -0.31
N LYS A 27 2.49 6.26 0.18
CA LYS A 27 2.30 5.89 1.58
C LYS A 27 1.98 4.41 1.70
N ALA A 28 2.74 3.72 2.51
CA ALA A 28 2.34 2.42 3.01
C ALA A 28 1.35 2.60 4.16
N THR A 29 0.17 2.02 4.06
CA THR A 29 -0.86 2.08 5.10
C THR A 29 -1.12 0.68 5.64
N LEU A 30 -1.07 0.54 6.94
CA LEU A 30 -1.31 -0.71 7.64
C LEU A 30 -2.67 -0.67 8.33
N THR A 31 -3.56 -1.61 8.02
CA THR A 31 -4.89 -1.71 8.66
C THR A 31 -4.93 -2.89 9.60
N TYR A 32 -5.34 -2.64 10.84
CA TYR A 32 -5.51 -3.63 11.89
C TYR A 32 -6.99 -3.82 12.24
N MET A 33 -7.41 -5.06 12.33
CA MET A 33 -8.70 -5.42 12.89
C MET A 33 -8.52 -6.40 14.04
N SER A 34 -9.00 -6.04 15.22
CA SER A 34 -9.05 -6.93 16.37
C SER A 34 -10.48 -7.29 16.70
N ASP A 35 -10.74 -8.58 16.87
CA ASP A 35 -11.97 -9.02 17.48
C ASP A 35 -12.00 -8.68 18.96
N ASN A 36 -13.11 -8.07 19.41
CA ASN A 36 -13.36 -7.80 20.82
C ASN A 36 -13.65 -9.13 21.57
N TYR A 37 -12.59 -9.85 21.92
CA TYR A 37 -12.70 -10.91 22.92
C TYR A 37 -12.23 -10.38 24.27
N LEU A 38 -13.19 -10.00 25.11
CA LEU A 38 -13.00 -9.79 26.55
C LEU A 38 -12.90 -11.15 27.23
N ALA A 39 -11.72 -11.74 27.30
CA ALA A 39 -11.41 -12.79 28.29
C ALA A 39 -9.90 -12.95 28.46
N GLN A 40 -9.41 -12.40 29.54
CA GLN A 40 -8.26 -12.86 30.36
C GLN A 40 -6.89 -13.09 29.71
N ILE A 41 -5.97 -12.15 30.00
CA ILE A 41 -4.58 -12.43 30.48
C ILE A 41 -3.72 -13.25 29.50
N ASP A 42 -3.41 -12.72 28.47
CA ASP A 42 -2.31 -12.67 27.51
C ASP A 42 -2.92 -12.01 26.29
N ILE A 43 -2.73 -10.74 26.14
CA ILE A 43 -3.23 -10.01 24.96
C ILE A 43 -2.34 -10.47 23.81
N LYS A 44 -2.75 -11.60 23.20
CA LYS A 44 -2.18 -12.04 21.93
C LYS A 44 -2.57 -11.02 20.89
N SER A 45 -1.59 -10.30 20.39
CA SER A 45 -1.82 -9.20 19.46
C SER A 45 -1.51 -9.61 18.04
N ILE A 46 -2.38 -9.21 17.13
CA ILE A 46 -2.08 -9.13 15.72
C ILE A 46 -1.08 -7.97 15.54
N GLY A 47 -0.07 -8.17 14.74
CA GLY A 47 0.91 -7.13 14.44
C GLY A 47 1.56 -7.40 13.11
N VAL A 48 1.57 -6.41 12.23
CA VAL A 48 2.16 -6.53 10.90
C VAL A 48 3.07 -5.37 10.59
N THR A 49 4.09 -5.68 9.82
CA THR A 49 5.06 -4.72 9.29
C THR A 49 5.12 -4.90 7.78
N LEU A 50 4.98 -3.81 7.04
CA LEU A 50 5.31 -3.78 5.62
C LEU A 50 6.80 -3.53 5.46
N THR A 51 7.46 -4.35 4.66
CA THR A 51 8.88 -4.18 4.33
C THR A 51 9.06 -3.80 2.87
N GLU A 52 10.01 -2.92 2.58
CA GLU A 52 10.44 -2.52 1.24
C GLU A 52 11.93 -2.82 1.09
N ASN A 53 12.29 -3.63 0.11
CA ASN A 53 13.66 -4.05 -0.15
C ASN A 53 14.38 -4.58 1.12
N GLY A 54 13.61 -5.30 1.97
CA GLY A 54 14.09 -5.90 3.21
C GLY A 54 14.15 -4.98 4.43
N ASN A 55 13.74 -3.70 4.30
CA ASN A 55 13.70 -2.76 5.41
C ASN A 55 12.26 -2.53 5.87
N ASP A 56 12.06 -2.40 7.19
CA ASP A 56 10.76 -2.09 7.77
C ASP A 56 10.37 -0.64 7.39
N VAL A 57 9.21 -0.46 6.75
CA VAL A 57 8.72 0.85 6.25
C VAL A 57 7.51 1.34 7.02
N SER A 58 6.56 0.45 7.29
CA SER A 58 5.35 0.75 8.05
C SER A 58 5.05 -0.39 8.99
N TRP A 59 4.57 -0.07 10.18
CA TRP A 59 4.20 -1.10 11.14
C TRP A 59 3.04 -0.69 12.03
N ARG A 60 2.42 -1.70 12.61
CA ARG A 60 1.39 -1.56 13.61
C ARG A 60 1.45 -2.75 14.56
N ASP A 61 2.15 -2.61 15.68
CA ASP A 61 2.44 -3.70 16.60
C ASP A 61 2.92 -3.22 17.99
N TYR A 62 3.24 -4.19 18.84
CA TYR A 62 3.84 -3.97 20.15
C TYR A 62 5.37 -4.19 20.16
N LYS A 63 5.97 -4.54 19.02
CA LYS A 63 7.37 -4.98 18.96
C LYS A 63 8.35 -3.84 18.71
N HIS A 64 7.92 -2.83 17.97
CA HIS A 64 8.80 -1.72 17.58
C HIS A 64 9.04 -0.72 18.72
N LYS A 65 8.30 -0.83 19.84
CA LYS A 65 8.45 0.05 20.98
C LYS A 65 8.31 -0.71 22.31
N ASP A 66 9.30 -1.53 22.65
CA ASP A 66 9.48 -2.15 23.97
C ASP A 66 8.17 -2.61 24.67
N ASP A 67 7.36 -3.41 23.99
CA ASP A 67 6.04 -3.90 24.40
C ASP A 67 4.92 -2.85 24.50
N ASP A 68 5.17 -1.60 24.12
CA ASP A 68 4.14 -0.60 23.90
C ASP A 68 3.57 -0.65 22.49
N TRP A 69 2.27 -0.37 22.35
CA TRP A 69 1.67 -0.22 21.03
C TRP A 69 2.31 0.92 20.24
N SER A 70 2.74 0.63 19.03
CA SER A 70 3.27 1.64 18.12
C SER A 70 2.76 1.43 16.70
N GLU A 71 2.62 2.53 15.99
CA GLU A 71 2.34 2.53 14.56
C GLU A 71 3.19 3.59 13.87
N ALA A 72 3.61 3.27 12.66
CA ALA A 72 4.26 4.21 11.77
C ALA A 72 3.81 3.95 10.34
N THR A 73 3.66 5.03 9.59
CA THR A 73 3.42 5.01 8.16
C THR A 73 4.66 5.56 7.47
N GLY A 74 5.31 4.73 6.67
CA GLY A 74 6.46 5.12 5.88
C GLY A 74 6.08 5.57 4.47
N VAL A 75 7.09 5.98 3.71
CA VAL A 75 6.98 6.36 2.31
C VAL A 75 7.68 5.31 1.47
N LEU A 76 6.99 4.74 0.49
CA LEU A 76 7.56 3.82 -0.49
C LEU A 76 8.35 4.60 -1.55
N LEU A 77 9.27 3.93 -2.22
CA LEU A 77 10.09 4.45 -3.31
C LEU A 77 11.04 5.60 -2.90
N GLY A 78 11.16 5.90 -1.61
CA GLY A 78 11.96 7.03 -1.13
C GLY A 78 13.44 6.95 -1.53
N ASP A 79 14.01 5.75 -1.53
CA ASP A 79 15.41 5.49 -1.90
C ASP A 79 15.57 4.83 -3.29
N MET A 80 14.50 4.69 -4.08
CA MET A 80 14.49 3.96 -5.35
C MET A 80 15.60 4.44 -6.32
N LEU A 81 15.66 5.73 -6.59
CA LEU A 81 16.67 6.29 -7.49
C LEU A 81 18.09 6.18 -6.92
N LYS A 82 18.25 6.45 -5.64
CA LYS A 82 19.53 6.34 -4.93
C LYS A 82 20.07 4.92 -4.97
N ASN A 83 19.21 3.93 -4.72
CA ASN A 83 19.59 2.51 -4.75
C ASN A 83 19.98 2.05 -6.17
N ALA A 84 19.39 2.66 -7.21
CA ALA A 84 19.72 2.40 -8.60
C ALA A 84 20.94 3.21 -9.11
N GLY A 85 21.45 4.15 -8.32
CA GLY A 85 22.54 5.05 -8.71
C GLY A 85 22.11 6.12 -9.73
N ASP A 86 20.83 6.43 -9.79
CA ASP A 86 20.26 7.40 -10.74
C ASP A 86 19.95 8.74 -10.04
N GLU A 87 20.25 9.85 -10.72
CA GLU A 87 19.85 11.18 -10.25
C GLU A 87 18.42 11.54 -10.62
N LYS A 88 17.88 10.90 -11.66
CA LYS A 88 16.54 11.14 -12.21
C LYS A 88 15.90 9.84 -12.65
N LEU A 89 14.58 9.82 -12.64
CA LEU A 89 13.78 8.71 -13.17
C LEU A 89 14.09 8.53 -14.68
N ILE A 90 14.40 7.31 -15.05
CA ILE A 90 14.60 6.90 -16.45
C ILE A 90 13.37 6.10 -16.87
N LEU A 91 12.67 6.57 -17.89
CA LEU A 91 11.50 5.89 -18.41
C LEU A 91 11.88 4.51 -18.99
N ASP A 92 10.97 3.56 -18.87
CA ASP A 92 11.14 2.15 -19.26
C ASP A 92 12.24 1.38 -18.50
N LYS A 93 12.98 2.04 -17.59
CA LYS A 93 13.90 1.36 -16.68
C LYS A 93 13.14 0.72 -15.53
N LYS A 94 13.44 -0.55 -15.27
CA LYS A 94 12.91 -1.27 -14.11
C LYS A 94 13.75 -0.99 -12.87
N TYR A 95 13.11 -0.54 -11.81
CA TYR A 95 13.69 -0.31 -10.49
C TYR A 95 13.25 -1.41 -9.53
N ASP A 96 14.14 -1.82 -8.63
CA ASP A 96 13.81 -2.81 -7.60
C ASP A 96 12.77 -2.23 -6.63
N GLU A 97 11.67 -2.97 -6.47
CA GLU A 97 10.57 -2.61 -5.57
C GLU A 97 10.00 -3.90 -4.99
N LYS A 98 10.70 -4.45 -4.00
CA LYS A 98 10.35 -5.70 -3.34
C LYS A 98 9.60 -5.41 -2.06
N LEU A 99 8.30 -5.65 -2.08
CA LEU A 99 7.42 -5.47 -0.95
C LEU A 99 7.04 -6.83 -0.35
N ALA A 100 7.18 -6.96 0.95
CA ALA A 100 6.76 -8.15 1.70
C ALA A 100 6.09 -7.76 3.02
N VAL A 101 5.43 -8.72 3.65
CA VAL A 101 4.78 -8.54 4.94
C VAL A 101 5.45 -9.40 5.99
N LYS A 102 5.78 -8.81 7.13
CA LYS A 102 6.33 -9.49 8.29
C LYS A 102 5.28 -9.52 9.40
N ASN A 103 5.03 -10.71 9.94
CA ASN A 103 4.23 -10.86 11.14
C ASN A 103 5.05 -10.39 12.35
N SER A 104 4.81 -9.17 12.80
CA SER A 104 5.42 -8.58 13.99
C SER A 104 4.56 -8.74 15.24
N GLY A 105 3.43 -9.46 15.13
CA GLY A 105 2.55 -9.79 16.23
C GLY A 105 3.05 -10.97 17.09
N SER A 106 2.19 -11.39 18.00
CA SER A 106 2.45 -12.49 18.91
C SER A 106 1.72 -13.80 18.55
N ILE A 107 0.91 -13.77 17.49
CA ILE A 107 0.12 -14.92 16.98
C ILE A 107 0.31 -15.10 15.49
N ASP A 108 -0.08 -16.27 15.00
CA ASP A 108 -0.13 -16.57 13.57
C ASP A 108 -1.31 -15.85 12.91
N GLU A 109 -1.14 -15.43 11.65
CA GLU A 109 -2.07 -14.54 10.95
C GLU A 109 -2.32 -14.99 9.52
N TYR A 110 -3.53 -14.66 8.99
CA TYR A 110 -3.79 -14.57 7.56
C TYR A 110 -3.59 -13.12 7.11
N VAL A 111 -3.01 -12.93 5.94
CA VAL A 111 -2.63 -11.61 5.43
C VAL A 111 -3.25 -11.36 4.07
N ARG A 112 -3.78 -10.14 3.91
CA ARG A 112 -4.21 -9.56 2.65
C ARG A 112 -3.44 -8.28 2.40
N VAL A 113 -3.05 -8.02 1.15
CA VAL A 113 -2.43 -6.77 0.73
C VAL A 113 -3.27 -6.14 -0.36
N THR A 114 -3.51 -4.84 -0.24
CA THR A 114 -4.10 -4.02 -1.30
C THR A 114 -3.05 -3.04 -1.80
N VAL A 115 -2.70 -3.14 -3.07
CA VAL A 115 -1.78 -2.21 -3.74
C VAL A 115 -2.59 -1.25 -4.57
N GLN A 116 -2.33 0.05 -4.43
CA GLN A 116 -2.91 1.09 -5.26
C GLN A 116 -1.81 1.88 -5.95
N HIS A 117 -2.02 2.20 -7.22
CA HIS A 117 -1.11 3.02 -8.01
C HIS A 117 -1.90 3.98 -8.89
N TYR A 118 -1.48 5.22 -8.91
CA TYR A 118 -2.19 6.27 -9.62
C TYR A 118 -1.29 7.49 -9.86
N TRP A 119 -1.78 8.42 -10.67
CA TRP A 119 -1.12 9.70 -10.89
C TRP A 119 -1.72 10.77 -9.99
N ALA A 120 -0.87 11.64 -9.47
CA ALA A 120 -1.25 12.79 -8.66
C ALA A 120 -0.55 14.06 -9.17
N ASP A 121 -1.14 15.19 -8.93
CA ASP A 121 -0.51 16.49 -9.15
C ASP A 121 0.67 16.65 -8.19
N LYS A 122 1.82 17.02 -8.72
CA LYS A 122 3.05 17.13 -7.95
C LYS A 122 3.02 18.24 -6.90
N GLU A 123 2.27 19.32 -7.14
CA GLU A 123 2.21 20.48 -6.26
C GLU A 123 1.12 20.35 -5.21
N THR A 124 -0.08 19.88 -5.62
CA THR A 124 -1.24 19.80 -4.72
C THR A 124 -1.39 18.42 -4.08
N GLY A 125 -0.85 17.36 -4.70
CA GLY A 125 -1.07 15.97 -4.30
C GLY A 125 -2.43 15.41 -4.72
N ASP A 126 -3.24 16.19 -5.44
CA ASP A 126 -4.56 15.77 -5.88
C ASP A 126 -4.46 14.67 -6.95
N LYS A 127 -5.33 13.67 -6.84
CA LYS A 127 -5.37 12.58 -7.80
C LYS A 127 -5.78 13.05 -9.20
N LEU A 128 -5.00 12.67 -10.20
CA LEU A 128 -5.23 12.97 -11.61
C LEU A 128 -5.92 11.78 -12.31
N SER A 129 -7.22 11.62 -12.11
CA SER A 129 -8.00 10.48 -12.60
C SER A 129 -8.14 10.39 -14.13
N LYS A 130 -7.70 11.40 -14.87
CA LYS A 130 -7.67 11.40 -16.35
C LYS A 130 -6.43 10.74 -16.92
N LEU A 131 -5.35 10.64 -16.14
CA LEU A 131 -4.10 10.00 -16.56
C LEU A 131 -4.19 8.49 -16.41
N ASP A 132 -3.63 7.78 -17.38
CA ASP A 132 -3.70 6.32 -17.44
C ASP A 132 -2.77 5.67 -16.38
N PRO A 133 -3.32 5.01 -15.35
CA PRO A 133 -2.52 4.36 -14.31
C PRO A 133 -1.73 3.15 -14.83
N SER A 134 -2.09 2.57 -15.98
CA SER A 134 -1.35 1.46 -16.58
C SER A 134 0.07 1.83 -17.04
N LYS A 135 0.37 3.13 -17.11
CA LYS A 135 1.71 3.64 -17.38
C LYS A 135 2.66 3.49 -16.18
N ILE A 136 2.11 3.22 -15.01
CA ILE A 136 2.86 2.79 -13.81
C ILE A 136 2.83 1.27 -13.82
N GLN A 137 3.94 0.65 -14.21
CA GLN A 137 4.05 -0.79 -14.39
C GLN A 137 4.70 -1.41 -13.15
N ILE A 138 3.98 -2.33 -12.50
CA ILE A 138 4.46 -3.05 -11.32
C ILE A 138 4.54 -4.53 -11.67
N ASP A 139 5.70 -5.12 -11.47
CA ASP A 139 5.90 -6.57 -11.62
C ASP A 139 5.44 -7.25 -10.33
N PHE A 140 4.21 -7.77 -10.32
CA PHE A 140 3.70 -8.59 -9.21
C PHE A 140 4.24 -10.00 -9.31
N THR A 141 4.57 -10.59 -8.15
CA THR A 141 4.99 -11.98 -8.06
C THR A 141 3.80 -12.86 -7.68
N ASN A 142 3.82 -14.12 -8.14
CA ASN A 142 2.84 -15.13 -7.72
C ASN A 142 3.45 -16.11 -6.70
N ASP A 143 4.61 -15.80 -6.16
CA ASP A 143 5.31 -16.66 -5.21
C ASP A 143 4.69 -16.56 -3.81
N GLY A 144 3.84 -17.53 -3.49
CA GLY A 144 3.13 -17.58 -2.22
C GLY A 144 1.95 -16.60 -2.09
N TRP A 145 1.60 -15.88 -3.16
CA TRP A 145 0.49 -14.93 -3.18
C TRP A 145 -0.52 -15.26 -4.28
N THR A 146 -1.78 -15.06 -4.01
CA THR A 146 -2.87 -15.19 -4.98
C THR A 146 -3.58 -13.86 -5.15
N GLU A 147 -3.66 -13.38 -6.37
CA GLU A 147 -4.37 -12.16 -6.71
C GLU A 147 -5.88 -12.41 -6.80
N ASP A 148 -6.65 -11.53 -6.18
CA ASP A 148 -8.11 -11.50 -6.31
C ASP A 148 -8.51 -10.69 -7.55
N LYS A 149 -8.66 -11.40 -8.66
CA LYS A 149 -9.06 -10.79 -9.94
C LYS A 149 -10.46 -10.15 -9.90
N SER A 150 -11.31 -10.52 -8.95
CA SER A 150 -12.64 -9.91 -8.80
C SER A 150 -12.58 -8.54 -8.12
N ALA A 151 -11.52 -8.28 -7.36
CA ALA A 151 -11.27 -7.01 -6.67
C ALA A 151 -10.31 -6.08 -7.44
N GLU A 152 -9.75 -6.56 -8.57
CA GLU A 152 -8.84 -5.80 -9.42
C GLU A 152 -9.54 -4.62 -10.09
N THR A 153 -8.84 -3.49 -10.17
CA THR A 153 -9.20 -2.34 -11.01
C THR A 153 -7.94 -1.84 -11.73
N THR A 154 -8.07 -0.85 -12.59
CA THR A 154 -6.91 -0.24 -13.28
C THR A 154 -5.88 0.38 -12.33
N GLU A 155 -6.28 0.66 -11.09
CA GLU A 155 -5.46 1.32 -10.09
C GLU A 155 -5.23 0.47 -8.83
N ARG A 156 -5.91 -0.66 -8.71
CA ARG A 156 -5.90 -1.47 -7.48
C ARG A 156 -5.74 -2.94 -7.79
N ASN A 157 -4.81 -3.58 -7.06
CA ASN A 157 -4.64 -5.03 -7.02
C ASN A 157 -4.76 -5.51 -5.58
N VAL A 158 -5.40 -6.65 -5.37
CA VAL A 158 -5.60 -7.27 -4.04
C VAL A 158 -4.98 -8.66 -4.04
N PHE A 159 -4.17 -8.96 -3.05
CA PHE A 159 -3.47 -10.23 -2.91
C PHE A 159 -3.74 -10.86 -1.55
N TYR A 160 -3.89 -12.17 -1.54
CA TYR A 160 -3.95 -12.99 -0.33
C TYR A 160 -2.69 -13.84 -0.23
N TYR A 161 -2.06 -13.86 0.94
CA TYR A 161 -0.96 -14.77 1.20
C TYR A 161 -1.50 -16.20 1.32
N ASN A 162 -0.95 -17.14 0.57
CA ASN A 162 -1.51 -18.49 0.40
C ASN A 162 -1.38 -19.38 1.63
N THR A 163 -0.58 -19.00 2.60
CA THR A 163 -0.35 -19.76 3.81
C THR A 163 -0.49 -18.88 5.05
N ILE A 164 -0.59 -19.50 6.21
CA ILE A 164 -0.53 -18.79 7.48
C ILE A 164 0.85 -18.15 7.64
N LEU A 165 0.87 -16.83 7.85
CA LEU A 165 2.09 -16.11 8.18
C LEU A 165 2.36 -16.28 9.67
N LYS A 166 3.32 -17.14 10.02
CA LYS A 166 3.63 -17.46 11.40
C LYS A 166 4.29 -16.28 12.10
N LYS A 167 4.10 -16.20 13.41
CA LYS A 167 4.75 -15.22 14.27
C LYS A 167 6.24 -15.07 13.95
N GLY A 168 6.67 -13.84 13.68
CA GLY A 168 8.07 -13.48 13.41
C GLY A 168 8.56 -13.82 12.01
N GLN A 169 7.73 -14.44 11.16
CA GLN A 169 8.08 -14.71 9.76
C GLN A 169 7.76 -13.54 8.85
N THR A 170 8.51 -13.46 7.76
CA THR A 170 8.24 -12.57 6.63
C THR A 170 7.73 -13.40 5.46
N SER A 171 6.73 -12.90 4.77
CA SER A 171 6.23 -13.50 3.54
C SER A 171 7.29 -13.49 2.43
N THR A 172 7.02 -14.18 1.35
CA THR A 172 7.68 -13.89 0.07
C THR A 172 7.28 -12.50 -0.41
N ASP A 173 8.10 -11.91 -1.30
CA ASP A 173 7.79 -10.62 -1.91
C ASP A 173 6.53 -10.72 -2.79
N PHE A 174 5.61 -9.75 -2.72
CA PHE A 174 4.46 -9.69 -3.63
C PHE A 174 4.68 -8.76 -4.83
N THR A 175 5.75 -7.94 -4.81
CA THR A 175 6.25 -7.15 -5.94
C THR A 175 7.72 -7.45 -6.17
N ASP A 176 8.24 -7.21 -7.37
CA ASP A 176 9.66 -7.33 -7.69
C ASP A 176 10.23 -6.02 -8.20
N LYS A 177 9.57 -5.40 -9.19
CA LYS A 177 10.06 -4.18 -9.84
C LYS A 177 8.94 -3.22 -10.17
N ILE A 178 9.31 -1.96 -10.32
CA ILE A 178 8.44 -0.90 -10.83
C ILE A 178 9.13 -0.18 -12.00
N SER A 179 8.36 0.22 -12.99
CA SER A 179 8.83 1.07 -14.09
C SER A 179 7.73 2.02 -14.56
N ILE A 180 8.13 3.11 -15.16
CA ILE A 180 7.22 4.08 -15.76
C ILE A 180 7.39 4.02 -17.27
N SER A 181 6.28 3.80 -17.98
CA SER A 181 6.29 3.69 -19.44
C SER A 181 6.79 4.95 -20.12
N GLY A 182 7.63 4.79 -21.14
CA GLY A 182 8.12 5.87 -21.99
C GLY A 182 7.01 6.61 -22.73
N ASP A 183 5.85 6.01 -22.88
CA ASP A 183 4.69 6.62 -23.54
C ASP A 183 4.23 7.93 -22.86
N ILE A 184 4.53 8.12 -21.57
CA ILE A 184 4.19 9.36 -20.85
C ILE A 184 4.94 10.60 -21.40
N ALA A 185 6.00 10.41 -22.15
CA ALA A 185 6.74 11.49 -22.82
C ALA A 185 6.09 11.98 -24.11
N ALA A 186 4.88 11.50 -24.45
CA ALA A 186 4.17 11.91 -25.64
C ALA A 186 3.85 13.42 -25.62
N ILE A 187 4.14 14.09 -26.73
CA ILE A 187 3.79 15.49 -26.94
C ILE A 187 2.32 15.56 -27.34
N VAL A 188 1.50 16.31 -26.60
CA VAL A 188 0.06 16.48 -26.86
C VAL A 188 -0.28 17.82 -27.51
N GLY A 189 0.66 18.76 -27.52
CA GLY A 189 0.45 20.05 -28.18
C GLY A 189 1.75 20.82 -28.37
N GLN A 190 1.76 21.63 -29.42
CA GLN A 190 2.79 22.64 -29.64
C GLN A 190 2.15 23.96 -30.09
N THR A 191 2.57 25.06 -29.49
CA THR A 191 2.20 26.41 -29.92
C THR A 191 3.44 27.20 -30.25
N SER A 192 3.37 28.05 -31.24
CA SER A 192 4.47 28.94 -31.64
C SER A 192 3.98 30.38 -31.60
N GLN A 193 4.72 31.23 -30.92
CA GLN A 193 4.47 32.68 -30.84
C GLN A 193 5.76 33.41 -31.20
N THR A 194 5.63 34.38 -32.11
CA THR A 194 6.75 35.25 -32.48
C THR A 194 6.49 36.65 -31.93
N ASP A 195 7.41 37.21 -31.19
CA ASP A 195 7.34 38.55 -30.65
C ASP A 195 7.69 39.63 -31.72
N ASP A 196 7.51 40.87 -31.34
CA ASP A 196 7.82 42.03 -32.23
C ASP A 196 9.29 42.16 -32.60
N ASN A 197 10.17 41.48 -31.89
CA ASN A 197 11.62 41.40 -32.14
C ASN A 197 12.03 40.25 -33.04
N GLY A 198 11.06 39.46 -33.50
CA GLY A 198 11.29 38.29 -34.35
C GLY A 198 11.74 37.05 -33.58
N LEU A 199 11.71 37.03 -32.25
CA LEU A 199 12.00 35.85 -31.44
C LEU A 199 10.81 34.92 -31.41
N THR A 200 10.99 33.71 -31.89
CA THR A 200 9.94 32.68 -31.89
C THR A 200 10.07 31.78 -30.64
N THR A 201 9.03 31.76 -29.82
CA THR A 201 8.90 30.85 -28.68
C THR A 201 8.02 29.69 -29.09
N ILE A 202 8.53 28.46 -28.94
CA ILE A 202 7.77 27.23 -29.12
C ILE A 202 7.46 26.65 -27.74
N THR A 203 6.17 26.54 -27.40
CA THR A 203 5.72 25.89 -26.18
C THR A 203 5.27 24.48 -26.53
N THR A 204 5.88 23.49 -25.89
CA THR A 204 5.54 22.07 -26.03
C THR A 204 4.79 21.61 -24.80
N THR A 205 3.64 20.97 -24.96
CA THR A 205 2.82 20.44 -23.87
C THR A 205 2.89 18.91 -23.86
N TYR A 206 3.12 18.34 -22.70
CA TYR A 206 3.12 16.92 -22.43
C TYR A 206 1.91 16.57 -21.56
N GLU A 207 1.29 15.41 -21.82
CA GLU A 207 0.09 14.97 -21.09
C GLU A 207 0.33 14.81 -19.59
N TYR A 208 1.52 14.30 -19.22
CA TYR A 208 1.90 13.99 -17.84
C TYR A 208 2.75 15.10 -17.19
N ASP A 209 2.79 16.30 -17.78
CA ASP A 209 3.53 17.41 -17.18
C ASP A 209 2.92 17.83 -15.84
N GLY A 210 3.78 18.00 -14.82
CA GLY A 210 3.35 18.28 -13.45
C GLY A 210 2.78 17.09 -12.68
N ALA A 211 2.70 15.91 -13.29
CA ALA A 211 2.24 14.70 -12.61
C ALA A 211 3.38 13.99 -11.86
N GLN A 212 3.02 13.33 -10.77
CA GLN A 212 3.86 12.35 -10.08
C GLN A 212 3.10 11.02 -9.97
N PHE A 213 3.81 9.90 -10.04
CA PHE A 213 3.21 8.60 -9.77
C PHE A 213 3.20 8.32 -8.26
N VAL A 214 2.19 7.59 -7.84
CA VAL A 214 1.96 7.21 -6.43
C VAL A 214 1.80 5.70 -6.36
N LEU A 215 2.47 5.07 -5.41
CA LEU A 215 2.33 3.69 -5.02
C LEU A 215 1.95 3.63 -3.54
N GLU A 216 0.85 2.94 -3.24
CA GLU A 216 0.38 2.71 -1.87
C GLU A 216 0.18 1.22 -1.66
N ALA A 217 0.58 0.72 -0.51
CA ALA A 217 0.30 -0.64 -0.09
C ALA A 217 -0.36 -0.63 1.29
N THR A 218 -1.53 -1.28 1.38
CA THR A 218 -2.26 -1.48 2.64
C THR A 218 -2.20 -2.95 3.00
N VAL A 219 -1.80 -3.24 4.22
CA VAL A 219 -1.74 -4.60 4.76
C VAL A 219 -2.86 -4.80 5.77
N ASP A 220 -3.66 -5.84 5.56
CA ASP A 220 -4.67 -6.30 6.50
C ASP A 220 -4.28 -7.68 7.03
N ALA A 221 -4.43 -7.89 8.33
CA ALA A 221 -4.20 -9.18 8.94
C ALA A 221 -5.36 -9.59 9.85
N VAL A 222 -5.62 -10.88 9.89
CA VAL A 222 -6.61 -11.47 10.81
C VAL A 222 -6.01 -12.69 11.49
N GLN A 223 -6.48 -12.96 12.71
CA GLN A 223 -6.07 -14.13 13.49
C GLN A 223 -6.47 -15.45 12.82
N THR A 224 -5.74 -16.51 13.11
CA THR A 224 -6.04 -17.85 12.60
C THR A 224 -7.17 -18.55 13.35
N HIS A 225 -7.48 -18.15 14.60
CA HIS A 225 -8.59 -18.69 15.36
C HIS A 225 -9.92 -18.11 14.85
N ASN A 226 -10.90 -18.98 14.52
CA ASN A 226 -12.15 -18.59 13.86
C ASN A 226 -11.94 -17.79 12.57
N ALA A 227 -10.89 -18.12 11.82
CA ALA A 227 -10.42 -17.37 10.68
C ALA A 227 -11.50 -17.07 9.64
N LYS A 228 -12.41 -18.01 9.39
CA LYS A 228 -13.51 -17.82 8.42
C LYS A 228 -14.39 -16.64 8.79
N ASP A 229 -14.81 -16.56 10.05
CA ASP A 229 -15.68 -15.49 10.55
C ASP A 229 -14.87 -14.17 10.66
N ALA A 230 -13.61 -14.24 11.09
CA ALA A 230 -12.72 -13.09 11.15
C ALA A 230 -12.48 -12.48 9.76
N ILE A 231 -12.18 -13.29 8.76
CA ILE A 231 -11.98 -12.85 7.37
C ILE A 231 -13.27 -12.26 6.79
N LYS A 232 -14.41 -12.93 7.01
CA LYS A 232 -15.71 -12.41 6.54
C LYS A 232 -16.05 -11.07 7.19
N SER A 233 -15.83 -10.94 8.48
CA SER A 233 -16.08 -9.71 9.22
C SER A 233 -15.12 -8.58 8.82
N ALA A 234 -13.84 -8.91 8.65
CA ALA A 234 -12.79 -7.93 8.38
C ALA A 234 -12.70 -7.53 6.90
N TRP A 235 -12.82 -8.50 6.01
CA TRP A 235 -12.56 -8.30 4.58
C TRP A 235 -13.83 -8.36 3.71
N GLY A 236 -14.98 -8.77 4.29
CA GLY A 236 -16.24 -8.87 3.59
C GLY A 236 -16.30 -10.02 2.57
N VAL A 237 -15.33 -10.94 2.59
CA VAL A 237 -15.24 -12.05 1.65
C VAL A 237 -15.46 -13.39 2.35
N ASP A 238 -16.12 -14.31 1.66
CA ASP A 238 -16.23 -15.71 2.08
C ASP A 238 -15.03 -16.48 1.50
N VAL A 239 -14.11 -16.92 2.35
CA VAL A 239 -12.95 -17.70 1.92
C VAL A 239 -13.16 -19.17 2.20
N ASN A 240 -12.71 -20.00 1.29
CA ASN A 240 -12.52 -21.42 1.56
C ASN A 240 -11.09 -21.62 2.08
N LEU A 241 -10.95 -21.77 3.39
CA LEU A 241 -9.64 -21.94 4.03
C LEU A 241 -8.86 -23.16 3.52
N SER A 242 -9.55 -24.14 2.90
CA SER A 242 -8.88 -25.26 2.23
C SER A 242 -8.16 -24.85 0.94
N LEU A 243 -8.47 -23.69 0.37
CA LEU A 243 -7.79 -23.14 -0.81
C LEU A 243 -6.61 -22.22 -0.45
N ILE A 244 -6.54 -21.77 0.81
CA ILE A 244 -5.41 -21.01 1.33
C ILE A 244 -4.26 -21.95 1.75
N HIS A 245 -4.50 -23.26 1.70
CA HIS A 245 -3.52 -24.31 2.02
C HIS A 245 -2.96 -25.02 0.76
N ILE A 246 -3.02 -24.38 -0.40
CA ILE A 246 -2.44 -24.97 -1.61
C ILE A 246 -0.99 -24.56 -1.74
#